data_bccd7be89624f73b2d7a51908850c4ed
#
_entry.id   bccd7be89624f73b2d7a51908850c4ed
#
_cell.length_a   1.000
_cell.length_b   1.000
_cell.length_c   1.000
_cell.angle_alpha   90.00
_cell.angle_beta   90.00
_cell.angle_gamma   90.00
#
_symmetry.space_group_name_H-M   'P 1'
#
loop_
_entity.id
_entity.type
_entity.pdbx_description
1 polymer ?
#
loop_
_entity_poly.entity_id
_entity_poly.type
_entity_poly.pdbx_seq_one_letter_code
_entity_poly.pdbx_strand_id
1 'polypeptide(L)'
;MDENAYRDWYFRYSKVFRTRLSQKSKARFLSALLLDLHQLGAAARILQYGSGKTPIQNVYVGDVTQADVVVATYYDTAPYFWGPYFYFDRKKQARQTTRTLLGLSILWLFLGGAITGLLMYFHFFAHWQFLSWKSLAALAIYGPFFALLASFTRGSRFQKNTIRNTSSLLCLLSWIEKNRWGKGVAFAFYDQGAFGDQGLRRVQEEIGPATKLLVLEAIGARAPLFCGDLTNQHIQPLEEAFQNRPAARALRLFAAEKVEPDGYLLSQDLLREEEADRAHFDQAEKWLAQWKKEEAC
;
A
#
# COMPACT_ATOMS: atom_id res chain seq x y z
N MET A 1 12.75 17.60 -7.88
CA MET A 1 12.01 16.49 -8.52
C MET A 1 11.59 16.94 -9.91
N ASP A 2 11.91 16.17 -10.93
CA ASP A 2 11.40 16.41 -12.28
C ASP A 2 9.87 16.14 -12.32
N GLU A 3 9.11 17.12 -12.78
CA GLU A 3 7.64 17.05 -12.85
C GLU A 3 7.17 15.95 -13.81
N ASN A 4 7.90 15.75 -14.92
CA ASN A 4 7.56 14.72 -15.90
C ASN A 4 7.80 13.31 -15.34
N ALA A 5 8.92 13.09 -14.64
CA ALA A 5 9.22 11.84 -13.97
C ALA A 5 8.16 11.53 -12.90
N TYR A 6 7.78 12.51 -12.10
CA TYR A 6 6.73 12.33 -11.09
C TYR A 6 5.39 11.93 -11.70
N ARG A 7 4.96 12.61 -12.78
CA ARG A 7 3.70 12.29 -13.48
C ARG A 7 3.70 10.88 -14.06
N ASP A 8 4.83 10.43 -14.62
CA ASP A 8 4.98 9.08 -15.14
C ASP A 8 4.90 8.04 -14.02
N TRP A 9 5.63 8.22 -12.92
CA TRP A 9 5.54 7.33 -11.75
C TRP A 9 4.15 7.34 -11.15
N TYR A 10 3.52 8.52 -11.00
CA TYR A 10 2.16 8.64 -10.51
C TYR A 10 1.20 7.83 -11.38
N PHE A 11 1.22 8.03 -12.71
CA PHE A 11 0.38 7.28 -13.63
C PHE A 11 0.65 5.77 -13.54
N ARG A 12 1.90 5.37 -13.57
CA ARG A 12 2.34 3.98 -13.53
C ARG A 12 1.90 3.28 -12.25
N TYR A 13 2.16 3.89 -11.08
CA TYR A 13 1.92 3.24 -9.79
C TYR A 13 0.50 3.44 -9.25
N SER A 14 -0.20 4.51 -9.63
CA SER A 14 -1.58 4.75 -9.18
C SER A 14 -2.63 4.20 -10.15
N LYS A 15 -2.32 4.07 -11.45
CA LYS A 15 -3.29 3.63 -12.45
C LYS A 15 -2.95 2.23 -13.01
N VAL A 16 -1.72 1.99 -13.48
CA VAL A 16 -1.32 0.72 -14.11
C VAL A 16 -1.09 -0.37 -13.07
N PHE A 17 -0.23 -0.12 -12.08
CA PHE A 17 0.10 -1.06 -10.99
C PHE A 17 -0.65 -0.76 -9.70
N ARG A 18 -1.88 -0.30 -9.81
CA ARG A 18 -2.71 0.10 -8.66
C ARG A 18 -2.97 -1.02 -7.66
N THR A 19 -3.13 -2.27 -8.14
CA THR A 19 -3.41 -3.44 -7.31
C THR A 19 -2.18 -4.34 -7.23
N ARG A 20 -1.63 -4.52 -6.03
CA ARG A 20 -0.42 -5.29 -5.72
C ARG A 20 -0.72 -6.31 -4.63
N LEU A 21 -1.77 -7.13 -4.85
CA LEU A 21 -2.27 -8.12 -3.89
C LEU A 21 -1.77 -9.53 -4.21
N SER A 22 -1.85 -9.95 -5.49
CA SER A 22 -1.40 -11.28 -5.92
C SER A 22 0.10 -11.29 -6.23
N GLN A 23 0.77 -12.45 -6.13
CA GLN A 23 2.18 -12.60 -6.50
C GLN A 23 2.45 -12.12 -7.92
N LYS A 24 1.57 -12.45 -8.87
CA LYS A 24 1.69 -11.99 -10.27
C LYS A 24 1.64 -10.47 -10.40
N SER A 25 0.75 -9.80 -9.65
CA SER A 25 0.65 -8.33 -9.68
C SER A 25 1.84 -7.67 -8.98
N LYS A 26 2.33 -8.25 -7.88
CA LYS A 26 3.54 -7.81 -7.18
C LYS A 26 4.78 -7.95 -8.07
N ALA A 27 4.96 -9.09 -8.74
CA ALA A 27 6.10 -9.31 -9.62
C ALA A 27 6.16 -8.29 -10.77
N ARG A 28 5.02 -7.97 -11.40
CA ARG A 28 4.95 -6.94 -12.44
C ARG A 28 5.31 -5.56 -11.91
N PHE A 29 4.81 -5.22 -10.72
CA PHE A 29 5.14 -3.97 -10.06
C PHE A 29 6.64 -3.89 -9.73
N LEU A 30 7.21 -4.95 -9.16
CA LEU A 30 8.63 -5.00 -8.80
C LEU A 30 9.53 -4.86 -10.03
N SER A 31 9.18 -5.48 -11.16
CA SER A 31 9.92 -5.31 -12.42
C SER A 31 9.92 -3.85 -12.87
N ALA A 32 8.80 -3.14 -12.77
CA ALA A 32 8.72 -1.73 -13.10
C ALA A 32 9.50 -0.86 -12.11
N LEU A 33 9.38 -1.14 -10.80
CA LEU A 33 10.11 -0.40 -9.76
C LEU A 33 11.62 -0.54 -9.92
N LEU A 34 12.13 -1.75 -10.20
CA LEU A 34 13.55 -1.97 -10.43
C LEU A 34 14.07 -1.24 -11.67
N LEU A 35 13.26 -1.18 -12.73
CA LEU A 35 13.60 -0.42 -13.93
C LEU A 35 13.72 1.07 -13.62
N ASP A 36 12.76 1.64 -12.88
CA ASP A 36 12.79 3.05 -12.48
C ASP A 36 14.00 3.34 -11.57
N LEU A 37 14.27 2.48 -10.59
CA LEU A 37 15.44 2.63 -9.72
C LEU A 37 16.75 2.55 -10.49
N HIS A 38 16.85 1.65 -11.48
CA HIS A 38 18.00 1.55 -12.37
C HIS A 38 18.17 2.82 -13.21
N GLN A 39 17.09 3.39 -13.74
CA GLN A 39 17.12 4.66 -14.49
C GLN A 39 17.59 5.84 -13.62
N LEU A 40 17.29 5.81 -12.33
CA LEU A 40 17.79 6.77 -11.35
C LEU A 40 19.26 6.53 -10.93
N GLY A 41 19.91 5.50 -11.50
CA GLY A 41 21.28 5.13 -11.12
C GLY A 41 21.37 4.51 -9.71
N ALA A 42 20.24 4.12 -9.12
CA ALA A 42 20.19 3.56 -7.78
C ALA A 42 20.46 2.05 -7.80
N ALA A 43 21.47 1.61 -7.03
CA ALA A 43 21.78 0.18 -6.86
C ALA A 43 20.68 -0.47 -6.00
N ALA A 44 19.78 -1.19 -6.66
CA ALA A 44 18.67 -1.89 -5.99
C ALA A 44 18.90 -3.40 -6.00
N ARG A 45 18.55 -4.07 -4.87
CA ARG A 45 18.58 -5.52 -4.74
C ARG A 45 17.25 -6.04 -4.18
N ILE A 46 16.80 -7.21 -4.66
CA ILE A 46 15.65 -7.91 -4.08
C ILE A 46 16.17 -9.01 -3.17
N LEU A 47 15.65 -9.05 -1.94
CA LEU A 47 15.81 -10.19 -1.06
C LEU A 47 14.46 -10.90 -0.90
N GLN A 48 14.50 -12.23 -1.07
CA GLN A 48 13.34 -13.08 -0.93
C GLN A 48 13.45 -13.90 0.35
N TYR A 49 12.38 -13.91 1.15
CA TYR A 49 12.31 -14.62 2.41
C TYR A 49 11.21 -15.70 2.34
N GLY A 50 11.60 -16.91 2.69
CA GLY A 50 10.73 -18.08 2.63
C GLY A 50 10.62 -18.71 1.23
N SER A 51 10.28 -20.00 1.21
CA SER A 51 10.16 -20.82 -0.01
C SER A 51 8.73 -21.25 -0.32
N GLY A 52 7.73 -20.69 0.39
CA GLY A 52 6.32 -21.06 0.22
C GLY A 52 5.66 -20.48 -1.03
N LYS A 53 4.35 -20.72 -1.18
CA LYS A 53 3.54 -20.17 -2.30
C LYS A 53 3.48 -18.63 -2.34
N THR A 54 3.78 -17.97 -1.22
CA THR A 54 3.74 -16.51 -1.06
C THR A 54 5.01 -16.01 -0.37
N PRO A 55 6.19 -16.10 -1.02
CA PRO A 55 7.41 -15.57 -0.43
C PRO A 55 7.30 -14.05 -0.24
N ILE A 56 7.95 -13.55 0.80
CA ILE A 56 8.10 -12.12 1.04
C ILE A 56 9.25 -11.62 0.16
N GLN A 57 9.07 -10.53 -0.55
CA GLN A 57 10.10 -9.94 -1.40
C GLN A 57 10.28 -8.47 -1.03
N ASN A 58 11.41 -8.12 -0.43
CA ASN A 58 11.77 -6.74 -0.14
C ASN A 58 12.80 -6.22 -1.15
N VAL A 59 12.66 -4.97 -1.54
CA VAL A 59 13.62 -4.26 -2.40
C VAL A 59 14.41 -3.29 -1.53
N TYR A 60 15.72 -3.37 -1.61
CA TYR A 60 16.63 -2.50 -0.88
C TYR A 60 17.43 -1.65 -1.85
N VAL A 61 17.60 -0.37 -1.54
CA VAL A 61 18.39 0.60 -2.31
C VAL A 61 19.48 1.16 -1.40
N GLY A 62 20.72 1.02 -1.83
CA GLY A 62 21.89 1.33 -1.00
C GLY A 62 22.24 0.20 -0.02
N ASP A 63 23.18 0.47 0.87
CA ASP A 63 23.65 -0.51 1.88
C ASP A 63 22.89 -0.32 3.19
N VAL A 64 21.84 -1.12 3.40
CA VAL A 64 21.01 -1.06 4.60
C VAL A 64 21.73 -1.52 5.87
N THR A 65 22.84 -2.25 5.74
CA THR A 65 23.61 -2.76 6.89
C THR A 65 24.56 -1.72 7.45
N GLN A 66 25.00 -0.78 6.61
CA GLN A 66 25.95 0.28 6.95
C GLN A 66 25.33 1.68 7.00
N ALA A 67 24.05 1.81 6.64
CA ALA A 67 23.38 3.09 6.65
C ALA A 67 23.11 3.59 8.08
N ASP A 68 23.24 4.90 8.30
CA ASP A 68 22.82 5.54 9.55
C ASP A 68 21.30 5.49 9.70
N VAL A 69 20.59 5.66 8.57
CA VAL A 69 19.13 5.67 8.51
C VAL A 69 18.64 4.83 7.33
N VAL A 70 17.67 3.96 7.57
CA VAL A 70 16.88 3.29 6.53
C VAL A 70 15.48 3.89 6.50
N VAL A 71 15.07 4.38 5.33
CA VAL A 71 13.70 4.85 5.12
C VAL A 71 12.92 3.78 4.38
N ALA A 72 11.81 3.36 4.94
CA ALA A 72 11.03 2.22 4.45
C ALA A 72 9.57 2.58 4.16
N THR A 73 8.99 1.96 3.14
CA THR A 73 7.55 1.95 2.90
C THR A 73 7.10 0.61 2.34
N TYR A 74 5.86 0.21 2.60
CA TYR A 74 5.34 -1.01 1.99
C TYR A 74 4.79 -0.75 0.59
N TYR A 75 4.89 -1.77 -0.28
CA TYR A 75 4.40 -1.63 -1.64
C TYR A 75 3.15 -2.48 -1.93
N ASP A 76 2.84 -3.49 -1.12
CA ASP A 76 1.65 -4.32 -1.30
C ASP A 76 0.37 -3.56 -0.97
N THR A 77 -0.75 -4.05 -1.50
CA THR A 77 -2.06 -3.42 -1.28
C THR A 77 -2.99 -4.36 -0.54
N ALA A 78 -3.82 -3.79 0.33
CA ALA A 78 -4.86 -4.54 1.03
C ALA A 78 -6.02 -4.92 0.09
N PRO A 79 -6.85 -5.92 0.44
CA PRO A 79 -8.13 -6.14 -0.20
C PRO A 79 -9.05 -4.94 -0.05
N TYR A 80 -10.07 -4.89 -0.91
CA TYR A 80 -11.09 -3.86 -0.83
C TYR A 80 -11.82 -3.88 0.52
N PHE A 81 -11.99 -2.70 1.10
CA PHE A 81 -12.83 -2.47 2.26
C PHE A 81 -13.60 -1.15 2.10
N TRP A 82 -14.74 -1.07 2.73
CA TRP A 82 -15.56 0.14 2.78
C TRP A 82 -15.43 0.79 4.16
N GLY A 83 -15.19 2.10 4.20
CA GLY A 83 -15.06 2.90 5.41
C GLY A 83 -13.63 3.39 5.64
N PRO A 84 -13.35 3.98 6.81
CA PRO A 84 -12.03 4.53 7.15
C PRO A 84 -10.97 3.45 7.30
N TYR A 85 -9.71 3.83 7.16
CA TYR A 85 -8.56 2.99 7.46
C TYR A 85 -8.04 3.32 8.87
N PHE A 86 -8.04 2.32 9.75
CA PHE A 86 -7.54 2.43 11.12
C PHE A 86 -6.07 2.00 11.17
N TYR A 87 -5.18 2.91 11.59
CA TYR A 87 -3.74 2.62 11.60
C TYR A 87 -3.36 1.56 12.62
N PHE A 88 -3.90 1.64 13.82
CA PHE A 88 -3.40 0.84 14.95
C PHE A 88 -4.41 -0.18 15.46
N ASP A 89 -5.68 -0.07 15.11
CA ASP A 89 -6.69 -1.08 15.43
C ASP A 89 -6.84 -2.09 14.28
N ARG A 90 -5.88 -3.02 14.21
CA ARG A 90 -5.88 -4.10 13.21
C ARG A 90 -7.10 -5.01 13.31
N LYS A 91 -7.65 -5.21 14.52
CA LYS A 91 -8.85 -6.04 14.71
C LYS A 91 -10.07 -5.37 14.10
N LYS A 92 -10.23 -4.07 14.33
CA LYS A 92 -11.30 -3.25 13.74
C LYS A 92 -11.18 -3.22 12.21
N GLN A 93 -9.98 -2.98 11.70
CA GLN A 93 -9.68 -3.00 10.26
C GLN A 93 -10.01 -4.38 9.63
N ALA A 94 -9.58 -5.47 10.26
CA ALA A 94 -9.87 -6.82 9.78
C ALA A 94 -11.37 -7.14 9.78
N ARG A 95 -12.08 -6.78 10.84
CA ARG A 95 -13.55 -6.95 10.91
C ARG A 95 -14.26 -6.15 9.82
N GLN A 96 -13.84 -4.92 9.56
CA GLN A 96 -14.41 -4.07 8.52
C GLN A 96 -14.17 -4.66 7.13
N THR A 97 -12.96 -5.13 6.85
CA THR A 97 -12.63 -5.82 5.59
C THR A 97 -13.49 -7.09 5.42
N THR A 98 -13.59 -7.92 6.45
CA THR A 98 -14.40 -9.14 6.43
C THR A 98 -15.89 -8.83 6.22
N ARG A 99 -16.45 -7.83 6.91
CA ARG A 99 -17.85 -7.40 6.72
C ARG A 99 -18.10 -6.91 5.30
N THR A 100 -17.18 -6.15 4.73
CA THR A 100 -17.28 -5.66 3.34
C THR A 100 -17.28 -6.82 2.35
N LEU A 101 -16.34 -7.76 2.50
CA LEU A 101 -16.24 -8.91 1.61
C LEU A 101 -17.45 -9.84 1.74
N LEU A 102 -17.92 -10.09 2.97
CA LEU A 102 -19.11 -10.90 3.23
C LEU A 102 -20.36 -10.24 2.63
N GLY A 103 -20.55 -8.94 2.88
CA GLY A 103 -21.68 -8.19 2.32
C GLY A 103 -21.71 -8.22 0.79
N LEU A 104 -20.56 -8.01 0.15
CA LEU A 104 -20.43 -8.14 -1.30
C LEU A 104 -20.71 -9.57 -1.78
N SER A 105 -20.23 -10.59 -1.08
CA SER A 105 -20.48 -11.99 -1.44
C SER A 105 -21.96 -12.33 -1.36
N ILE A 106 -22.65 -11.87 -0.32
CA ILE A 106 -24.09 -12.05 -0.15
C ILE A 106 -24.84 -11.32 -1.29
N LEU A 107 -24.49 -10.06 -1.58
CA LEU A 107 -25.09 -9.32 -2.69
C LEU A 107 -24.95 -10.05 -4.03
N TRP A 108 -23.75 -10.58 -4.32
CA TRP A 108 -23.50 -11.36 -5.54
C TRP A 108 -24.29 -12.65 -5.57
N LEU A 109 -24.47 -13.32 -4.43
CA LEU A 109 -25.30 -14.52 -4.32
C LEU A 109 -26.77 -14.22 -4.65
N PHE A 110 -27.32 -13.14 -4.07
CA PHE A 110 -28.68 -12.69 -4.37
C PHE A 110 -28.84 -12.29 -5.84
N LEU A 111 -27.90 -11.57 -6.41
CA LEU A 111 -27.93 -11.17 -7.82
C LEU A 111 -27.89 -12.39 -8.75
N GLY A 112 -27.02 -13.35 -8.48
CA GLY A 112 -26.95 -14.61 -9.23
C GLY A 112 -28.20 -15.42 -9.11
N GLY A 113 -28.80 -15.52 -7.90
CA GLY A 113 -30.08 -16.16 -7.64
C GLY A 113 -31.25 -15.51 -8.38
N ALA A 114 -31.31 -14.17 -8.38
CA ALA A 114 -32.32 -13.41 -9.09
C ALA A 114 -32.23 -13.62 -10.62
N ILE A 115 -31.01 -13.58 -11.19
CA ILE A 115 -30.78 -13.86 -12.62
C ILE A 115 -31.26 -15.28 -12.95
N THR A 116 -30.88 -16.27 -12.14
CA THR A 116 -31.28 -17.68 -12.34
C THR A 116 -32.80 -17.84 -12.21
N GLY A 117 -33.40 -17.26 -11.17
CA GLY A 117 -34.86 -17.30 -10.96
C GLY A 117 -35.64 -16.68 -12.11
N LEU A 118 -35.16 -15.55 -12.65
CA LEU A 118 -35.75 -14.91 -13.83
C LEU A 118 -35.66 -15.81 -15.08
N LEU A 119 -34.52 -16.43 -15.30
CA LEU A 119 -34.32 -17.36 -16.42
C LEU A 119 -35.22 -18.60 -16.26
N MET A 120 -35.40 -19.10 -15.03
CA MET A 120 -36.34 -20.20 -14.75
C MET A 120 -37.79 -19.80 -14.99
N TYR A 121 -38.18 -18.61 -14.55
CA TYR A 121 -39.54 -18.08 -14.78
C TYR A 121 -39.90 -17.99 -16.27
N PHE A 122 -38.95 -17.58 -17.11
CA PHE A 122 -39.12 -17.57 -18.57
C PHE A 122 -38.90 -18.94 -19.23
N HIS A 123 -38.90 -20.04 -18.48
CA HIS A 123 -38.66 -21.39 -18.98
C HIS A 123 -37.39 -21.51 -19.84
N PHE A 124 -36.38 -20.68 -19.60
CA PHE A 124 -35.14 -20.66 -20.38
C PHE A 124 -34.46 -22.04 -20.39
N PHE A 125 -34.47 -22.72 -19.24
CA PHE A 125 -33.86 -24.05 -19.08
C PHE A 125 -34.77 -25.22 -19.55
N ALA A 126 -36.02 -24.93 -19.97
CA ALA A 126 -36.89 -25.98 -20.53
C ALA A 126 -36.29 -26.50 -21.85
N HIS A 127 -36.29 -27.84 -22.02
CA HIS A 127 -35.71 -28.53 -23.17
C HIS A 127 -34.24 -28.10 -23.45
N TRP A 128 -33.42 -28.01 -22.41
CA TRP A 128 -32.02 -27.64 -22.50
C TRP A 128 -31.23 -28.69 -23.31
N GLN A 129 -30.52 -28.21 -24.34
CA GLN A 129 -29.55 -29.01 -25.09
C GLN A 129 -28.18 -28.34 -24.99
N PHE A 130 -27.14 -29.13 -24.72
CA PHE A 130 -25.80 -28.63 -24.41
C PHE A 130 -25.20 -27.71 -25.50
N LEU A 131 -25.45 -28.04 -26.76
CA LEU A 131 -24.94 -27.24 -27.93
C LEU A 131 -26.05 -26.41 -28.59
N SER A 132 -26.95 -25.82 -27.79
CA SER A 132 -28.04 -24.97 -28.28
C SER A 132 -27.68 -23.48 -28.16
N TRP A 133 -28.44 -22.63 -28.84
CA TRP A 133 -28.35 -21.17 -28.65
C TRP A 133 -28.55 -20.74 -27.19
N LYS A 134 -29.32 -21.52 -26.40
CA LYS A 134 -29.53 -21.30 -24.96
C LYS A 134 -28.21 -21.41 -24.19
N SER A 135 -27.34 -22.33 -24.59
CA SER A 135 -26.01 -22.47 -23.97
C SER A 135 -25.14 -21.25 -24.23
N LEU A 136 -25.18 -20.70 -25.45
CA LEU A 136 -24.47 -19.45 -25.79
C LEU A 136 -25.03 -18.25 -25.02
N ALA A 137 -26.37 -18.15 -24.90
CA ALA A 137 -27.01 -17.10 -24.14
C ALA A 137 -26.68 -17.20 -22.63
N ALA A 138 -26.70 -18.41 -22.06
CA ALA A 138 -26.25 -18.63 -20.68
C ALA A 138 -24.80 -18.22 -20.46
N LEU A 139 -23.90 -18.56 -21.39
CA LEU A 139 -22.49 -18.14 -21.32
C LEU A 139 -22.35 -16.63 -21.41
N ALA A 140 -23.13 -15.96 -22.27
CA ALA A 140 -23.15 -14.50 -22.40
C ALA A 140 -23.67 -13.80 -21.14
N ILE A 141 -24.56 -14.40 -20.37
CA ILE A 141 -25.10 -13.86 -19.10
C ILE A 141 -24.16 -14.17 -17.93
N TYR A 142 -23.81 -15.44 -17.75
CA TYR A 142 -23.01 -15.87 -16.59
C TYR A 142 -21.52 -15.62 -16.75
N GLY A 143 -20.99 -15.56 -17.97
CA GLY A 143 -19.59 -15.26 -18.22
C GLY A 143 -19.15 -13.91 -17.62
N PRO A 144 -19.78 -12.79 -17.99
CA PRO A 144 -19.52 -11.50 -17.37
C PRO A 144 -19.78 -11.48 -15.86
N PHE A 145 -20.84 -12.13 -15.39
CA PHE A 145 -21.17 -12.25 -13.98
C PHE A 145 -20.01 -12.88 -13.18
N PHE A 146 -19.52 -14.05 -13.60
CA PHE A 146 -18.40 -14.72 -12.94
C PHE A 146 -17.06 -13.99 -13.13
N ALA A 147 -16.85 -13.32 -14.27
CA ALA A 147 -15.66 -12.49 -14.50
C ALA A 147 -15.62 -11.29 -13.53
N LEU A 148 -16.77 -10.64 -13.32
CA LEU A 148 -16.90 -9.57 -12.32
C LEU A 148 -16.70 -10.09 -10.91
N LEU A 149 -17.36 -11.19 -10.53
CA LEU A 149 -17.18 -11.83 -9.23
C LEU A 149 -15.71 -12.18 -8.97
N ALA A 150 -15.03 -12.78 -9.94
CA ALA A 150 -13.60 -13.09 -9.85
C ALA A 150 -12.73 -11.83 -9.73
N SER A 151 -13.15 -10.72 -10.33
CA SER A 151 -12.45 -9.42 -10.18
C SER A 151 -12.55 -8.89 -8.74
N PHE A 152 -13.72 -9.03 -8.11
CA PHE A 152 -13.91 -8.63 -6.71
C PHE A 152 -13.11 -9.50 -5.74
N THR A 153 -13.11 -10.81 -5.92
CA THR A 153 -12.39 -11.75 -5.05
C THR A 153 -10.86 -11.64 -5.16
N ARG A 154 -10.34 -11.20 -6.31
CA ARG A 154 -8.90 -11.00 -6.55
C ARG A 154 -8.35 -9.66 -6.07
N GLY A 155 -9.13 -8.89 -5.34
CA GLY A 155 -8.75 -7.53 -4.95
C GLY A 155 -9.25 -6.54 -6.00
N SER A 156 -10.37 -5.94 -5.69
CA SER A 156 -11.11 -5.06 -6.59
C SER A 156 -10.24 -3.95 -7.18
N ARG A 157 -10.40 -3.75 -8.50
CA ARG A 157 -9.89 -2.57 -9.21
C ARG A 157 -10.51 -1.25 -8.69
N PHE A 158 -11.50 -1.32 -7.81
CA PHE A 158 -12.21 -0.16 -7.27
C PHE A 158 -11.52 0.46 -6.06
N GLN A 159 -10.58 -0.23 -5.41
CA GLN A 159 -9.84 0.38 -4.31
C GLN A 159 -8.82 1.37 -4.84
N LYS A 160 -8.94 2.61 -4.42
CA LYS A 160 -7.94 3.64 -4.65
C LYS A 160 -6.83 3.47 -3.60
N ASN A 161 -5.63 3.15 -4.05
CA ASN A 161 -4.46 2.97 -3.19
C ASN A 161 -3.47 4.14 -3.29
N THR A 162 -3.88 5.22 -3.97
CA THR A 162 -3.00 6.37 -4.23
C THR A 162 -2.50 6.97 -2.93
N ILE A 163 -3.39 7.32 -2.04
CA ILE A 163 -3.04 7.99 -0.77
C ILE A 163 -2.43 7.02 0.21
N ARG A 164 -3.10 5.91 0.50
CA ARG A 164 -2.68 4.98 1.55
C ARG A 164 -1.29 4.39 1.35
N ASN A 165 -0.94 4.05 0.11
CA ASN A 165 0.27 3.29 -0.19
C ASN A 165 1.17 3.97 -1.22
N THR A 166 0.59 4.33 -2.39
CA THR A 166 1.39 4.83 -3.50
C THR A 166 2.02 6.19 -3.20
N SER A 167 1.39 7.04 -2.38
CA SER A 167 1.94 8.34 -2.01
C SER A 167 3.29 8.23 -1.29
N SER A 168 3.41 7.32 -0.33
CA SER A 168 4.68 7.08 0.38
C SER A 168 5.75 6.47 -0.55
N LEU A 169 5.33 5.62 -1.49
CA LEU A 169 6.23 5.08 -2.51
C LEU A 169 6.76 6.19 -3.43
N LEU A 170 5.88 7.09 -3.90
CA LEU A 170 6.26 8.25 -4.70
C LEU A 170 7.19 9.21 -3.93
N CYS A 171 6.93 9.37 -2.63
CA CYS A 171 7.80 10.14 -1.73
C CYS A 171 9.22 9.54 -1.70
N LEU A 172 9.36 8.23 -1.49
CA LEU A 172 10.66 7.56 -1.51
C LEU A 172 11.36 7.71 -2.86
N LEU A 173 10.66 7.49 -3.97
CA LEU A 173 11.24 7.64 -5.31
C LEU A 173 11.74 9.07 -5.53
N SER A 174 10.97 10.08 -5.11
CA SER A 174 11.39 11.48 -5.22
C SER A 174 12.64 11.80 -4.39
N TRP A 175 12.81 11.14 -3.24
CA TRP A 175 14.00 11.29 -2.41
C TRP A 175 15.22 10.59 -3.02
N ILE A 176 15.02 9.41 -3.60
CA ILE A 176 16.07 8.69 -4.33
C ILE A 176 16.54 9.50 -5.55
N GLU A 177 15.60 10.06 -6.34
CA GLU A 177 15.91 10.92 -7.49
C GLU A 177 16.76 12.13 -7.09
N LYS A 178 16.40 12.80 -6.01
CA LYS A 178 17.16 13.96 -5.52
C LYS A 178 18.62 13.62 -5.14
N ASN A 179 18.90 12.34 -4.86
CA ASN A 179 20.22 11.78 -4.50
C ASN A 179 21.02 12.63 -3.49
N ARG A 180 20.32 13.25 -2.53
CA ARG A 180 20.94 14.19 -1.56
C ARG A 180 21.48 13.50 -0.31
N TRP A 181 21.22 12.21 -0.15
CA TRP A 181 21.37 11.53 1.14
C TRP A 181 22.74 10.88 1.32
N GLY A 182 23.50 10.67 0.24
CA GLY A 182 24.81 10.04 0.28
C GLY A 182 24.75 8.60 0.82
N LYS A 183 25.90 8.10 1.29
CA LYS A 183 26.01 6.72 1.81
C LYS A 183 25.33 6.48 3.15
N GLY A 184 24.98 7.52 3.90
CA GLY A 184 24.39 7.37 5.23
C GLY A 184 22.88 7.11 5.23
N VAL A 185 22.20 7.10 4.06
CA VAL A 185 20.76 6.74 3.97
C VAL A 185 20.57 5.66 2.94
N ALA A 186 19.83 4.62 3.32
CA ALA A 186 19.36 3.58 2.44
C ALA A 186 17.83 3.54 2.45
N PHE A 187 17.25 2.88 1.44
CA PHE A 187 15.80 2.81 1.30
C PHE A 187 15.33 1.36 1.20
N ALA A 188 14.12 1.10 1.68
CA ALA A 188 13.50 -0.21 1.62
C ALA A 188 12.04 -0.14 1.16
N PHE A 189 11.68 -0.92 0.15
CA PHE A 189 10.30 -1.16 -0.25
C PHE A 189 9.94 -2.58 0.19
N TYR A 190 9.09 -2.70 1.21
CA TYR A 190 8.82 -4.00 1.81
C TYR A 190 7.44 -4.56 1.45
N ASP A 191 7.36 -5.88 1.43
CA ASP A 191 6.14 -6.66 1.18
C ASP A 191 5.35 -6.89 2.47
N GLN A 192 4.10 -7.28 2.31
CA GLN A 192 3.18 -7.65 3.41
C GLN A 192 3.04 -6.60 4.51
N GLY A 193 3.20 -5.32 4.17
CA GLY A 193 2.93 -4.21 5.09
C GLY A 193 1.43 -3.97 5.29
N ALA A 194 0.62 -4.24 4.27
CA ALA A 194 -0.84 -4.12 4.38
C ALA A 194 -1.48 -5.17 5.31
N PHE A 195 -0.78 -6.27 5.65
CA PHE A 195 -1.30 -7.45 6.35
C PHE A 195 -0.49 -7.89 7.57
N GLY A 196 0.28 -7.07 8.19
CA GLY A 196 0.92 -7.49 9.43
C GLY A 196 2.41 -7.23 9.54
N ASP A 197 2.96 -6.40 8.68
CA ASP A 197 4.35 -5.92 8.75
C ASP A 197 5.41 -7.03 8.73
N GLN A 198 5.12 -8.19 8.10
CA GLN A 198 6.12 -9.27 8.03
C GLN A 198 7.35 -8.84 7.24
N GLY A 199 7.17 -8.12 6.13
CA GLY A 199 8.27 -7.55 5.38
C GLY A 199 9.06 -6.51 6.18
N LEU A 200 8.39 -5.71 7.01
CA LEU A 200 9.05 -4.75 7.89
C LEU A 200 9.94 -5.43 8.94
N ARG A 201 9.49 -6.56 9.50
CA ARG A 201 10.33 -7.37 10.41
C ARG A 201 11.61 -7.85 9.71
N ARG A 202 11.51 -8.25 8.44
CA ARG A 202 12.69 -8.61 7.64
C ARG A 202 13.60 -7.41 7.38
N VAL A 203 13.04 -6.20 7.18
CA VAL A 203 13.87 -4.98 7.13
C VAL A 203 14.60 -4.77 8.45
N GLN A 204 13.93 -4.92 9.59
CA GLN A 204 14.54 -4.79 10.92
C GLN A 204 15.65 -5.83 11.20
N GLU A 205 15.56 -7.03 10.60
CA GLU A 205 16.58 -8.07 10.70
C GLU A 205 17.82 -7.78 9.82
N GLU A 206 17.63 -7.06 8.70
CA GLU A 206 18.69 -6.75 7.72
C GLU A 206 19.48 -5.47 8.06
N ILE A 207 18.90 -4.57 8.82
CA ILE A 207 19.56 -3.30 9.18
C ILE A 207 20.57 -3.48 10.30
N GLY A 208 21.58 -2.63 10.32
CA GLY A 208 22.59 -2.64 11.39
C GLY A 208 21.99 -2.33 12.78
N PRO A 209 22.61 -2.80 13.86
CA PRO A 209 22.08 -2.63 15.22
C PRO A 209 22.00 -1.17 15.66
N ALA A 210 22.81 -0.27 15.09
CA ALA A 210 22.78 1.17 15.33
C ALA A 210 21.91 1.95 14.33
N THR A 211 21.50 1.32 13.24
CA THR A 211 20.74 1.96 12.16
C THR A 211 19.38 2.43 12.65
N LYS A 212 19.03 3.67 12.35
CA LYS A 212 17.68 4.22 12.56
C LYS A 212 16.75 3.76 11.44
N LEU A 213 15.49 3.49 11.77
CA LEU A 213 14.46 3.08 10.82
C LEU A 213 13.32 4.09 10.80
N LEU A 214 13.03 4.66 9.64
CA LEU A 214 11.87 5.51 9.41
C LEU A 214 10.90 4.82 8.46
N VAL A 215 9.69 4.52 8.93
CA VAL A 215 8.62 3.95 8.09
C VAL A 215 7.68 5.06 7.64
N LEU A 216 7.47 5.20 6.34
CA LEU A 216 6.52 6.14 5.76
C LEU A 216 5.20 5.44 5.44
N GLU A 217 4.08 6.04 5.86
CA GLU A 217 2.74 5.53 5.57
C GLU A 217 1.78 6.66 5.24
N ALA A 218 1.13 6.59 4.07
CA ALA A 218 0.14 7.54 3.59
C ALA A 218 0.55 9.03 3.64
N ILE A 219 1.84 9.31 3.43
CA ILE A 219 2.43 10.67 3.56
C ILE A 219 1.73 11.71 2.70
N GLY A 220 1.12 11.32 1.58
CA GLY A 220 0.45 12.26 0.67
C GLY A 220 -1.03 12.49 0.99
N ALA A 221 -1.57 12.04 2.12
CA ALA A 221 -2.93 12.40 2.52
C ALA A 221 -3.00 13.87 2.94
N ARG A 222 -4.09 14.56 2.60
CA ARG A 222 -4.36 15.93 3.04
C ARG A 222 -4.88 15.97 4.48
N ALA A 223 -4.09 15.42 5.39
CA ALA A 223 -4.36 15.33 6.81
C ALA A 223 -3.08 15.64 7.59
N PRO A 224 -3.13 16.06 8.85
CA PRO A 224 -1.95 16.34 9.64
C PRO A 224 -0.96 15.18 9.67
N LEU A 225 0.35 15.50 9.63
CA LEU A 225 1.41 14.52 9.77
C LEU A 225 1.70 14.25 11.24
N PHE A 226 1.86 12.97 11.55
CA PHE A 226 2.24 12.48 12.88
C PHE A 226 3.51 11.66 12.81
N CYS A 227 4.30 11.74 13.88
CA CYS A 227 5.45 10.89 14.11
C CYS A 227 5.22 10.07 15.37
N GLY A 228 5.48 8.77 15.31
CA GLY A 228 5.34 7.88 16.45
C GLY A 228 6.33 6.73 16.40
N ASP A 229 6.54 6.07 17.54
CA ASP A 229 7.32 4.84 17.58
C ASP A 229 6.56 3.67 16.90
N LEU A 230 7.26 2.59 16.57
CA LEU A 230 6.61 1.42 15.96
C LEU A 230 5.74 0.64 16.96
N THR A 231 5.82 0.94 18.26
CA THR A 231 4.95 0.36 19.30
C THR A 231 3.63 1.11 19.42
N ASN A 232 3.53 2.28 18.78
CA ASN A 232 2.38 3.18 18.77
C ASN A 232 2.00 3.74 20.15
N GLN A 233 2.96 3.80 21.07
CA GLN A 233 2.76 4.31 22.43
C GLN A 233 3.00 5.83 22.50
N HIS A 234 3.92 6.35 21.70
CA HIS A 234 4.31 7.76 21.70
C HIS A 234 4.07 8.33 20.30
N ILE A 235 2.91 8.95 20.10
CA ILE A 235 2.53 9.58 18.85
C ILE A 235 2.31 11.06 19.09
N GLN A 236 2.99 11.89 18.31
CA GLN A 236 2.89 13.34 18.37
C GLN A 236 2.77 13.95 16.98
N PRO A 237 2.17 15.15 16.82
CA PRO A 237 2.19 15.90 15.59
C PRO A 237 3.63 16.10 15.09
N LEU A 238 3.83 16.10 13.78
CA LEU A 238 5.17 16.27 13.21
C LEU A 238 5.79 17.62 13.62
N GLU A 239 4.98 18.66 13.76
CA GLU A 239 5.43 19.98 14.21
C GLU A 239 6.06 19.94 15.62
N GLU A 240 5.46 19.18 16.53
CA GLU A 240 6.02 18.93 17.86
C GLU A 240 7.28 18.06 17.80
N ALA A 241 7.31 17.08 16.86
CA ALA A 241 8.47 16.21 16.65
C ALA A 241 9.68 16.95 16.09
N PHE A 242 9.52 18.14 15.51
CA PHE A 242 10.64 19.03 15.16
C PHE A 242 11.30 19.65 16.40
N GLN A 243 10.55 19.88 17.46
CA GLN A 243 11.02 20.50 18.71
C GLN A 243 11.42 19.43 19.74
N ASN A 244 10.57 18.44 19.94
CA ASN A 244 10.73 17.34 20.90
C ASN A 244 10.84 16.02 20.15
N ARG A 245 12.07 15.66 19.78
CA ARG A 245 12.31 14.50 18.95
C ARG A 245 12.12 13.19 19.69
N PRO A 246 11.44 12.21 19.08
CA PRO A 246 11.34 10.89 19.69
C PRO A 246 12.72 10.24 19.82
N ALA A 247 13.03 9.73 21.00
CA ALA A 247 14.29 9.01 21.27
C ALA A 247 14.32 7.60 20.64
N ALA A 248 13.20 7.13 20.12
CA ALA A 248 13.11 5.79 19.52
C ALA A 248 13.91 5.71 18.20
N ARG A 249 14.64 4.60 18.04
CA ARG A 249 15.40 4.32 16.80
C ARG A 249 14.53 3.93 15.63
N ALA A 250 13.32 3.45 15.87
CA ALA A 250 12.38 3.03 14.84
C ALA A 250 11.11 3.85 14.96
N LEU A 251 10.86 4.66 13.96
CA LEU A 251 9.76 5.62 13.91
C LEU A 251 8.87 5.37 12.71
N ARG A 252 7.61 5.73 12.85
CA ARG A 252 6.65 5.81 11.75
C ARG A 252 6.23 7.26 11.56
N LEU A 253 6.31 7.73 10.32
CA LEU A 253 5.77 9.01 9.89
C LEU A 253 4.56 8.75 9.01
N PHE A 254 3.41 9.33 9.37
CA PHE A 254 2.15 9.06 8.70
C PHE A 254 1.22 10.26 8.75
N ALA A 255 0.36 10.39 7.72
CA ALA A 255 -0.70 11.38 7.73
C ALA A 255 -1.99 10.74 8.24
N ALA A 256 -2.71 11.40 9.16
CA ALA A 256 -3.95 10.87 9.72
C ALA A 256 -4.88 11.97 10.25
N GLU A 257 -6.15 11.64 10.39
CA GLU A 257 -7.10 12.33 11.23
C GLU A 257 -7.10 11.66 12.62
N LYS A 258 -7.05 12.48 13.67
CA LYS A 258 -7.20 12.00 15.05
C LYS A 258 -8.67 12.13 15.44
N VAL A 259 -9.35 11.02 15.68
CA VAL A 259 -10.78 10.95 15.98
C VAL A 259 -11.00 10.11 17.24
N GLU A 260 -11.59 10.69 18.26
CA GLU A 260 -11.95 9.95 19.48
C GLU A 260 -13.31 9.25 19.32
N PRO A 261 -13.48 8.01 19.80
CA PRO A 261 -12.51 7.17 20.50
C PRO A 261 -11.63 6.33 19.53
N ASP A 262 -11.73 6.53 18.24
CA ASP A 262 -11.18 5.67 17.18
C ASP A 262 -9.67 5.81 16.97
N GLY A 263 -9.05 6.83 17.55
CA GLY A 263 -7.62 7.08 17.43
C GLY A 263 -7.23 7.70 16.08
N TYR A 264 -6.19 7.16 15.43
CA TYR A 264 -5.68 7.68 14.16
C TYR A 264 -6.25 6.89 12.99
N LEU A 265 -6.84 7.60 12.04
CA LEU A 265 -7.46 6.98 10.87
C LEU A 265 -7.29 7.84 9.60
N LEU A 266 -7.53 7.24 8.45
CA LEU A 266 -7.82 7.96 7.21
C LEU A 266 -9.29 7.78 6.89
N SER A 267 -10.01 8.87 6.78
CA SER A 267 -11.41 8.86 6.35
C SER A 267 -11.55 8.29 4.92
N GLN A 268 -12.76 7.88 4.58
CA GLN A 268 -13.02 7.33 3.25
C GLN A 268 -12.81 8.41 2.16
N ASP A 269 -13.03 9.66 2.47
CA ASP A 269 -12.85 10.77 1.55
C ASP A 269 -11.36 10.99 1.25
N LEU A 270 -10.50 11.03 2.27
CA LEU A 270 -9.05 11.06 2.11
C LEU A 270 -8.53 9.87 1.30
N LEU A 271 -9.04 8.66 1.56
CA LEU A 271 -8.66 7.46 0.81
C LEU A 271 -9.06 7.51 -0.66
N ARG A 272 -10.07 8.31 -1.02
CA ARG A 272 -10.56 8.50 -2.40
C ARG A 272 -9.83 9.57 -3.17
N GLU A 273 -9.03 10.40 -2.53
CA GLU A 273 -8.23 11.41 -3.21
C GLU A 273 -7.35 10.77 -4.29
N GLU A 274 -7.21 11.46 -5.40
CA GLU A 274 -6.42 10.98 -6.53
C GLU A 274 -5.01 11.56 -6.54
N GLU A 275 -4.83 12.73 -5.94
CA GLU A 275 -3.55 13.43 -5.88
C GLU A 275 -2.98 13.40 -4.47
N ALA A 276 -1.67 13.17 -4.39
CA ALA A 276 -0.95 13.24 -3.14
C ALA A 276 -0.55 14.69 -2.83
N ASP A 277 -0.64 15.08 -1.57
CA ASP A 277 -0.11 16.35 -1.10
C ASP A 277 1.43 16.29 -1.06
N ARG A 278 2.05 16.96 -2.02
CA ARG A 278 3.50 16.99 -2.17
C ARG A 278 4.21 17.89 -1.15
N ALA A 279 3.50 18.84 -0.55
CA ALA A 279 4.07 19.65 0.52
C ALA A 279 4.48 18.78 1.72
N HIS A 280 3.75 17.70 1.97
CA HIS A 280 4.10 16.73 2.99
C HIS A 280 5.38 15.95 2.68
N PHE A 281 5.71 15.71 1.40
CA PHE A 281 6.98 15.08 1.02
C PHE A 281 8.17 15.94 1.41
N ASP A 282 8.08 17.26 1.16
CA ASP A 282 9.13 18.22 1.52
C ASP A 282 9.22 18.42 3.04
N GLN A 283 8.08 18.38 3.73
CA GLN A 283 8.01 18.47 5.20
C GLN A 283 8.68 17.25 5.86
N ALA A 284 8.35 16.06 5.39
CA ALA A 284 8.94 14.81 5.84
C ALA A 284 10.45 14.74 5.53
N GLU A 285 10.86 15.24 4.36
CA GLU A 285 12.29 15.33 3.97
C GLU A 285 13.07 16.25 4.90
N LYS A 286 12.54 17.43 5.21
CA LYS A 286 13.16 18.38 6.14
C LYS A 286 13.32 17.75 7.52
N TRP A 287 12.27 17.08 8.01
CA TRP A 287 12.32 16.43 9.30
C TRP A 287 13.37 15.31 9.33
N LEU A 288 13.42 14.45 8.31
CA LEU A 288 14.42 13.39 8.20
C LEU A 288 15.86 13.97 8.21
N ALA A 289 16.09 15.06 7.47
CA ALA A 289 17.39 15.70 7.41
C ALA A 289 17.87 16.22 8.78
N GLN A 290 16.95 16.69 9.60
CA GLN A 290 17.24 17.10 10.98
C GLN A 290 17.47 15.88 11.88
N TRP A 291 16.62 14.87 11.79
CA TRP A 291 16.72 13.66 12.62
C TRP A 291 18.03 12.88 12.39
N LYS A 292 18.55 12.92 11.14
CA LYS A 292 19.83 12.30 10.79
C LYS A 292 21.04 13.02 11.43
N LYS A 293 21.04 14.35 11.52
CA LYS A 293 22.21 15.15 11.90
C LYS A 293 22.65 15.00 13.35
N GLU A 294 21.82 14.52 14.25
CA GLU A 294 22.03 14.62 15.71
C GLU A 294 22.94 13.57 16.34
N GLU A 295 23.46 12.60 15.60
CA GLU A 295 24.46 11.66 16.11
C GLU A 295 25.90 12.02 15.67
N ALA A 296 26.08 13.11 14.95
CA ALA A 296 27.39 13.58 14.52
C ALA A 296 28.05 14.57 15.51
N CYS A 297 27.41 14.80 16.67
CA CYS A 297 27.96 15.55 17.81
C CYS A 297 28.14 14.60 19.02
#